data_277a9860c44a64da86b428a641292336
#
_entry.id   277a9860c44a64da86b428a641292336
#
_cell.length_a   1.000
_cell.length_b   1.000
_cell.length_c   1.000
_cell.angle_alpha   90.00
_cell.angle_beta   90.00
_cell.angle_gamma   90.00
#
_symmetry.space_group_name_H-M   'P 1'
#
loop_
_entity.id
_entity.type
_entity.pdbx_description
1 polymer ?
#
loop_
_entity_poly.entity_id
_entity_poly.type
_entity_poly.pdbx_seq_one_letter_code
_entity_poly.pdbx_strand_id
1 'polypeptide(L)'
;SIKALHSLTSYIMDGVGEPGLIIDGVASPHNFQIKPSHAKMLQKADLVIWVGEDLESFLPTALKSIPKNSVVLELLDQSGLKKLKFREKNIFEGHDDHGHDEHGKKEDDHDDHGDEEHAKKEEGHDDHGHDEHGHAHGEYDPHIWLDPLNAKVIVKKITNQLVKIDSANSSTYKSNSKNLLKDLDALTKTIKKDLNKNASFVVFHDAYQYLSLIHI
;
A
#
# COMPACT_ATOMS: atom_id res chain seq x y z
N SER A 1 -10.80 5.40 0.83
CA SER A 1 -10.47 3.99 0.53
C SER A 1 -10.29 3.15 1.79
N ILE A 2 -9.17 3.28 2.51
CA ILE A 2 -8.81 2.50 3.71
C ILE A 2 -9.33 3.14 5.00
N LYS A 3 -9.41 2.34 6.08
CA LYS A 3 -9.91 2.79 7.40
C LYS A 3 -9.15 3.98 7.98
N ALA A 4 -7.83 4.05 7.78
CA ALA A 4 -7.03 5.18 8.28
C ALA A 4 -7.47 6.50 7.63
N LEU A 5 -7.60 6.53 6.30
CA LEU A 5 -8.05 7.72 5.58
C LEU A 5 -9.51 8.06 5.88
N HIS A 6 -10.35 7.03 6.02
CA HIS A 6 -11.75 7.19 6.42
C HIS A 6 -11.86 7.87 7.78
N SER A 7 -11.10 7.40 8.78
CA SER A 7 -11.10 7.99 10.14
C SER A 7 -10.70 9.47 10.13
N LEU A 8 -9.60 9.82 9.43
CA LEU A 8 -9.18 11.22 9.31
C LEU A 8 -10.25 12.08 8.61
N THR A 9 -10.88 11.54 7.56
CA THR A 9 -11.91 12.24 6.79
C THR A 9 -13.19 12.41 7.61
N SER A 10 -13.62 11.37 8.35
CA SER A 10 -14.80 11.44 9.24
C SER A 10 -14.62 12.51 10.30
N TYR A 11 -13.44 12.61 10.89
CA TYR A 11 -13.17 13.68 11.87
C TYR A 11 -13.29 15.07 11.25
N ILE A 12 -12.77 15.27 10.04
CA ILE A 12 -12.86 16.57 9.35
C ILE A 12 -14.32 16.89 8.97
N MET A 13 -15.12 15.88 8.61
CA MET A 13 -16.51 16.01 8.17
C MET A 13 -17.51 15.99 9.33
N ASP A 14 -17.07 15.87 10.57
CA ASP A 14 -17.97 15.84 11.73
C ASP A 14 -18.90 17.05 11.76
N GLY A 15 -20.19 16.78 11.96
CA GLY A 15 -21.25 17.79 11.90
C GLY A 15 -21.71 18.22 10.50
N VAL A 16 -21.13 17.64 9.43
CA VAL A 16 -21.52 17.92 8.04
C VAL A 16 -22.01 16.66 7.32
N GLY A 17 -21.34 15.54 7.49
CA GLY A 17 -21.69 14.30 6.81
C GLY A 17 -20.71 13.19 7.11
N GLU A 18 -20.91 12.01 6.48
CA GLU A 18 -20.09 10.84 6.66
C GLU A 18 -19.44 10.40 5.35
N PRO A 19 -18.10 10.16 5.32
CA PRO A 19 -17.45 9.62 4.14
C PRO A 19 -17.76 8.12 3.98
N GLY A 20 -17.87 7.67 2.73
CA GLY A 20 -17.98 6.24 2.43
C GLY A 20 -16.65 5.50 2.59
N LEU A 21 -16.68 4.29 3.14
CA LEU A 21 -15.53 3.40 3.25
C LEU A 21 -15.63 2.27 2.22
N ILE A 22 -14.58 2.08 1.38
CA ILE A 22 -14.54 1.02 0.38
C ILE A 22 -13.99 -0.27 0.99
N ILE A 23 -12.82 -0.19 1.64
CA ILE A 23 -12.17 -1.36 2.24
C ILE A 23 -12.61 -1.47 3.69
N ASP A 24 -13.70 -2.20 3.89
CA ASP A 24 -14.26 -2.48 5.21
C ASP A 24 -13.79 -3.86 5.75
N GLY A 25 -13.92 -4.06 7.05
CA GLY A 25 -13.60 -5.31 7.74
C GLY A 25 -12.09 -5.55 7.89
N VAL A 26 -11.66 -6.79 7.69
CA VAL A 26 -10.28 -7.29 7.83
C VAL A 26 -9.58 -7.49 6.48
N ALA A 27 -10.18 -7.02 5.40
CA ALA A 27 -9.63 -7.20 4.06
C ALA A 27 -8.32 -6.40 3.89
N SER A 28 -7.34 -7.03 3.23
CA SER A 28 -6.09 -6.36 2.85
C SER A 28 -6.34 -5.39 1.69
N PRO A 29 -5.81 -4.17 1.74
CA PRO A 29 -5.91 -3.24 0.63
C PRO A 29 -5.14 -3.70 -0.62
N HIS A 30 -4.09 -4.51 -0.46
CA HIS A 30 -3.26 -4.98 -1.59
C HIS A 30 -3.98 -5.98 -2.50
N ASN A 31 -4.92 -6.78 -1.96
CA ASN A 31 -5.62 -7.84 -2.69
C ASN A 31 -7.15 -7.68 -2.61
N PHE A 32 -7.63 -6.45 -2.52
CA PHE A 32 -9.06 -6.18 -2.39
C PHE A 32 -9.76 -6.29 -3.74
N GLN A 33 -10.93 -6.97 -3.73
CA GLN A 33 -11.79 -7.05 -4.90
C GLN A 33 -12.99 -6.10 -4.76
N ILE A 34 -13.18 -5.25 -5.75
CA ILE A 34 -14.26 -4.29 -5.76
C ILE A 34 -15.61 -5.00 -6.02
N LYS A 35 -16.62 -4.63 -5.23
CA LYS A 35 -18.00 -5.15 -5.37
C LYS A 35 -18.87 -4.13 -6.14
N PRO A 36 -20.00 -4.54 -6.73
CA PRO A 36 -20.93 -3.63 -7.40
C PRO A 36 -21.44 -2.48 -6.49
N SER A 37 -21.56 -2.73 -5.18
CA SER A 37 -21.90 -1.69 -4.19
C SER A 37 -20.83 -0.60 -4.09
N HIS A 38 -19.55 -0.98 -4.16
CA HIS A 38 -18.43 -0.03 -4.13
C HIS A 38 -18.38 0.80 -5.42
N ALA A 39 -18.62 0.18 -6.57
CA ALA A 39 -18.72 0.90 -7.83
C ALA A 39 -19.85 1.95 -7.80
N LYS A 40 -21.03 1.62 -7.25
CA LYS A 40 -22.12 2.58 -7.05
C LYS A 40 -21.76 3.71 -6.09
N MET A 41 -20.98 3.43 -5.05
CA MET A 41 -20.48 4.45 -4.12
C MET A 41 -19.53 5.41 -4.83
N LEU A 42 -18.59 4.89 -5.62
CA LEU A 42 -17.64 5.69 -6.41
C LEU A 42 -18.37 6.56 -7.45
N GLN A 43 -19.40 6.05 -8.11
CA GLN A 43 -20.20 6.80 -9.08
C GLN A 43 -20.98 7.99 -8.48
N LYS A 44 -21.17 8.01 -7.16
CA LYS A 44 -21.87 9.09 -6.44
C LYS A 44 -20.92 10.01 -5.68
N ALA A 45 -19.62 9.72 -5.71
CA ALA A 45 -18.65 10.47 -4.92
C ALA A 45 -18.26 11.77 -5.62
N ASP A 46 -18.32 12.89 -4.91
CA ASP A 46 -17.75 14.16 -5.35
C ASP A 46 -16.23 14.21 -5.14
N LEU A 47 -15.74 13.44 -4.16
CA LEU A 47 -14.32 13.31 -3.82
C LEU A 47 -13.97 11.85 -3.54
N VAL A 48 -12.96 11.34 -4.23
CA VAL A 48 -12.35 10.04 -3.95
C VAL A 48 -10.95 10.27 -3.38
N ILE A 49 -10.70 9.70 -2.20
CA ILE A 49 -9.41 9.81 -1.51
C ILE A 49 -8.80 8.41 -1.44
N TRP A 50 -7.58 8.25 -1.93
CA TRP A 50 -6.86 7.00 -1.93
C TRP A 50 -5.34 7.22 -1.78
N VAL A 51 -4.61 6.17 -1.44
CA VAL A 51 -3.15 6.28 -1.28
C VAL A 51 -2.47 6.31 -2.63
N GLY A 52 -2.79 5.35 -3.48
CA GLY A 52 -2.21 5.19 -4.81
C GLY A 52 -2.24 3.73 -5.28
N GLU A 53 -1.83 3.49 -6.52
CA GLU A 53 -1.91 2.19 -7.17
C GLU A 53 -1.12 1.10 -6.43
N ASP A 54 0.01 1.46 -5.82
CA ASP A 54 0.86 0.54 -5.07
C ASP A 54 0.17 -0.08 -3.84
N LEU A 55 -0.86 0.57 -3.31
CA LEU A 55 -1.68 0.03 -2.23
C LEU A 55 -3.00 -0.53 -2.73
N GLU A 56 -3.68 0.21 -3.61
CA GLU A 56 -5.05 -0.07 -4.04
C GLU A 56 -5.10 -0.33 -5.56
N SER A 57 -4.40 -1.39 -6.00
CA SER A 57 -4.26 -1.76 -7.42
C SER A 57 -5.59 -1.98 -8.17
N PHE A 58 -6.68 -2.21 -7.43
CA PHE A 58 -8.04 -2.36 -7.98
C PHE A 58 -8.71 -1.03 -8.35
N LEU A 59 -8.25 0.10 -7.77
CA LEU A 59 -8.91 1.41 -7.94
C LEU A 59 -8.71 2.06 -9.32
N PRO A 60 -7.56 2.01 -10.00
CA PRO A 60 -7.36 2.68 -11.28
C PRO A 60 -8.42 2.34 -12.32
N THR A 61 -8.82 1.07 -12.39
CA THR A 61 -9.90 0.63 -13.32
C THR A 61 -11.27 1.18 -12.90
N ALA A 62 -11.58 1.17 -11.60
CA ALA A 62 -12.84 1.68 -11.08
C ALA A 62 -12.95 3.20 -11.22
N LEU A 63 -11.85 3.93 -11.06
CA LEU A 63 -11.80 5.39 -11.22
C LEU A 63 -12.13 5.85 -12.66
N LYS A 64 -11.94 5.01 -13.67
CA LYS A 64 -12.36 5.32 -15.06
C LYS A 64 -13.88 5.46 -15.22
N SER A 65 -14.65 4.93 -14.28
CA SER A 65 -16.13 4.93 -14.31
C SER A 65 -16.78 6.00 -13.46
N ILE A 66 -16.02 6.82 -12.74
CA ILE A 66 -16.56 7.90 -11.91
C ILE A 66 -16.97 9.11 -12.76
N PRO A 67 -17.87 10.00 -12.27
CA PRO A 67 -18.25 11.23 -12.95
C PRO A 67 -17.03 12.12 -13.24
N LYS A 68 -17.04 12.78 -14.40
CA LYS A 68 -15.92 13.66 -14.83
C LYS A 68 -15.70 14.88 -13.90
N ASN A 69 -16.70 15.27 -13.15
CA ASN A 69 -16.65 16.36 -12.18
C ASN A 69 -16.19 15.91 -10.78
N SER A 70 -16.07 14.61 -10.54
CA SER A 70 -15.54 14.11 -9.28
C SER A 70 -14.05 14.42 -9.16
N VAL A 71 -13.62 14.79 -7.96
CA VAL A 71 -12.22 15.04 -7.65
C VAL A 71 -11.58 13.75 -7.17
N VAL A 72 -10.42 13.38 -7.72
CA VAL A 72 -9.60 12.26 -7.24
C VAL A 72 -8.38 12.83 -6.55
N LEU A 73 -8.24 12.52 -5.26
CA LEU A 73 -7.08 12.87 -4.44
C LEU A 73 -6.22 11.61 -4.23
N GLU A 74 -5.22 11.45 -5.05
CA GLU A 74 -4.16 10.46 -4.87
C GLU A 74 -3.09 11.02 -3.95
N LEU A 75 -2.83 10.33 -2.83
CA LEU A 75 -1.95 10.86 -1.80
C LEU A 75 -0.48 10.70 -2.16
N LEU A 76 -0.08 9.59 -2.78
CA LEU A 76 1.31 9.40 -3.20
C LEU A 76 1.78 10.46 -4.19
N ASP A 77 0.87 11.08 -4.94
CA ASP A 77 1.20 12.18 -5.86
C ASP A 77 1.31 13.55 -5.16
N GLN A 78 0.90 13.61 -3.89
CA GLN A 78 0.90 14.91 -3.21
C GLN A 78 2.28 15.34 -2.75
N SER A 79 2.57 16.63 -2.92
CA SER A 79 3.74 17.28 -2.37
C SER A 79 3.64 17.45 -0.84
N GLY A 80 4.80 17.45 -0.17
CA GLY A 80 4.91 17.68 1.27
C GLY A 80 4.81 16.41 2.11
N LEU A 81 4.59 15.25 1.52
CA LEU A 81 4.69 13.94 2.18
C LEU A 81 6.13 13.46 2.18
N LYS A 82 6.57 12.90 3.30
CA LYS A 82 7.81 12.13 3.36
C LYS A 82 7.51 10.76 2.77
N LYS A 83 8.15 10.43 1.65
CA LYS A 83 8.02 9.14 0.98
C LYS A 83 9.31 8.35 1.20
N LEU A 84 9.19 7.11 1.62
CA LEU A 84 10.29 6.16 1.79
C LEU A 84 10.25 5.18 0.64
N LYS A 85 11.42 4.85 0.10
CA LYS A 85 11.52 3.77 -0.90
C LYS A 85 11.25 2.42 -0.24
N PHE A 86 10.80 1.46 -1.03
CA PHE A 86 10.77 0.07 -0.58
C PHE A 86 12.16 -0.38 -0.14
N ARG A 87 12.22 -1.26 0.84
CA ARG A 87 13.47 -1.90 1.25
C ARG A 87 13.86 -2.94 0.21
N GLU A 88 15.02 -2.77 -0.40
CA GLU A 88 15.51 -3.66 -1.48
C GLU A 88 15.95 -5.03 -0.97
N LYS A 89 16.14 -5.22 0.34
CA LYS A 89 16.57 -6.49 0.93
C LYS A 89 15.54 -6.99 1.91
N ASN A 90 15.11 -8.21 1.66
CA ASN A 90 14.43 -9.00 2.66
C ASN A 90 15.43 -9.27 3.80
N ILE A 91 15.35 -8.50 4.89
CA ILE A 91 16.28 -8.62 6.03
C ILE A 91 16.21 -10.01 6.73
N PHE A 92 15.29 -10.86 6.28
CA PHE A 92 15.07 -12.22 6.78
C PHE A 92 15.60 -13.32 5.85
N GLU A 93 16.09 -13.01 4.66
CA GLU A 93 16.84 -13.97 3.85
C GLU A 93 18.23 -14.09 4.46
N GLY A 94 18.43 -15.19 5.22
CA GLY A 94 19.76 -15.58 5.69
C GLY A 94 20.67 -15.74 4.48
N HIS A 95 21.91 -15.28 4.60
CA HIS A 95 22.97 -15.54 3.64
C HIS A 95 23.19 -17.05 3.59
N ASP A 96 22.55 -17.74 2.66
CA ASP A 96 23.04 -19.02 2.18
C ASP A 96 24.25 -18.71 1.30
N ASP A 97 25.41 -18.64 1.98
CA ASP A 97 26.73 -18.56 1.37
C ASP A 97 27.02 -19.94 0.77
N HIS A 98 26.51 -20.17 -0.45
CA HIS A 98 26.90 -21.34 -1.23
C HIS A 98 28.29 -21.08 -1.78
N GLY A 99 29.29 -21.46 -0.96
CA GLY A 99 30.67 -21.63 -1.39
C GLY A 99 30.69 -22.61 -2.56
N HIS A 100 31.00 -22.15 -3.74
CA HIS A 100 31.36 -22.98 -4.88
C HIS A 100 32.76 -23.56 -4.62
N ASP A 101 32.80 -24.78 -4.07
CA ASP A 101 33.97 -25.59 -4.11
C ASP A 101 34.23 -26.05 -5.55
N GLU A 102 35.39 -25.62 -6.09
CA GLU A 102 35.96 -26.12 -7.32
C GLU A 102 36.21 -27.63 -7.21
N HIS A 103 35.43 -28.43 -7.92
CA HIS A 103 35.81 -29.83 -8.17
C HIS A 103 36.42 -29.96 -9.55
N GLY A 104 37.73 -30.31 -9.46
CA GLY A 104 38.61 -30.56 -10.57
C GLY A 104 38.13 -31.68 -11.50
N LYS A 105 38.55 -31.52 -12.72
CA LYS A 105 38.50 -32.51 -13.82
C LYS A 105 39.05 -33.88 -13.39
N LYS A 106 38.31 -34.93 -13.73
CA LYS A 106 38.85 -36.23 -14.09
C LYS A 106 38.11 -36.72 -15.32
N GLU A 107 38.91 -36.88 -16.38
CA GLU A 107 38.60 -37.66 -17.57
C GLU A 107 38.64 -39.13 -17.15
N ASP A 108 37.68 -39.91 -17.60
CA ASP A 108 37.86 -41.35 -17.87
C ASP A 108 36.80 -41.82 -18.90
N ASP A 109 37.36 -42.35 -19.97
CA ASP A 109 36.69 -43.04 -21.07
C ASP A 109 35.89 -44.25 -20.56
N HIS A 110 34.76 -44.54 -21.24
CA HIS A 110 34.42 -45.93 -21.63
C HIS A 110 33.25 -46.01 -22.63
N ASP A 111 33.53 -46.78 -23.63
CA ASP A 111 32.83 -47.21 -24.84
C ASP A 111 31.42 -47.82 -24.64
N ASP A 112 30.57 -47.55 -25.68
CA ASP A 112 29.91 -48.51 -26.59
C ASP A 112 28.81 -49.45 -26.06
N HIS A 113 27.75 -49.51 -26.84
CA HIS A 113 26.65 -50.44 -27.14
C HIS A 113 25.27 -49.80 -26.84
N GLY A 114 24.46 -49.64 -27.87
CA GLY A 114 23.78 -50.61 -28.72
C GLY A 114 22.36 -50.15 -28.93
N ASP A 115 21.91 -50.13 -30.17
CA ASP A 115 20.57 -49.83 -30.65
C ASP A 115 19.44 -50.59 -29.96
N GLU A 116 18.31 -49.94 -29.71
CA GLU A 116 17.00 -50.49 -30.10
C GLU A 116 15.90 -49.40 -30.14
N GLU A 117 15.20 -49.38 -31.27
CA GLU A 117 14.04 -48.59 -31.58
C GLU A 117 12.85 -48.94 -30.66
N HIS A 118 12.18 -47.94 -30.11
CA HIS A 118 10.74 -48.03 -29.87
C HIS A 118 10.00 -46.70 -30.08
N ALA A 119 8.98 -46.85 -30.88
CA ALA A 119 8.09 -45.86 -31.41
C ALA A 119 7.28 -45.06 -30.40
N LYS A 120 7.10 -43.77 -30.72
CA LYS A 120 5.95 -42.88 -30.54
C LYS A 120 4.99 -43.14 -29.37
N LYS A 121 4.92 -42.17 -28.48
CA LYS A 121 3.65 -41.57 -28.03
C LYS A 121 3.89 -40.09 -27.67
N GLU A 122 3.32 -39.20 -28.45
CA GLU A 122 3.19 -37.80 -28.15
C GLU A 122 2.10 -37.69 -27.06
N GLU A 123 2.49 -37.34 -25.85
CA GLU A 123 1.60 -36.74 -24.87
C GLU A 123 2.24 -35.38 -24.49
N GLY A 124 1.53 -34.32 -24.92
CA GLY A 124 1.93 -32.94 -24.63
C GLY A 124 1.94 -32.72 -23.11
N HIS A 125 3.12 -32.42 -22.63
CA HIS A 125 3.24 -31.81 -21.30
C HIS A 125 2.89 -30.32 -21.48
N ASP A 126 1.69 -29.95 -21.00
CA ASP A 126 1.35 -28.55 -20.75
C ASP A 126 2.40 -28.00 -19.79
N ASP A 127 3.26 -27.18 -20.35
CA ASP A 127 4.20 -26.32 -19.64
C ASP A 127 3.36 -25.32 -18.81
N HIS A 128 3.08 -25.67 -17.57
CA HIS A 128 2.57 -24.72 -16.60
C HIS A 128 3.68 -23.69 -16.35
N GLY A 129 3.76 -22.71 -17.24
CA GLY A 129 4.48 -21.49 -16.99
C GLY A 129 3.97 -20.93 -15.67
N HIS A 130 4.76 -21.03 -14.62
CA HIS A 130 4.62 -20.21 -13.44
C HIS A 130 4.88 -18.78 -13.91
N ASP A 131 3.80 -18.08 -14.28
CA ASP A 131 3.82 -16.63 -14.34
C ASP A 131 4.23 -16.16 -12.97
N GLU A 132 5.51 -15.88 -12.80
CA GLU A 132 5.99 -14.99 -11.75
C GLU A 132 5.24 -13.67 -11.99
N HIS A 133 4.12 -13.50 -11.27
CA HIS A 133 3.48 -12.21 -11.12
C HIS A 133 4.45 -11.33 -10.33
N GLY A 134 5.50 -10.88 -11.00
CA GLY A 134 6.30 -9.76 -10.58
C GLY A 134 5.36 -8.56 -10.52
N HIS A 135 4.70 -8.38 -9.38
CA HIS A 135 4.07 -7.11 -9.08
C HIS A 135 5.19 -6.07 -9.14
N ALA A 136 5.18 -5.25 -10.18
CA ALA A 136 6.02 -4.07 -10.25
C ALA A 136 5.62 -3.20 -9.07
N HIS A 137 6.31 -3.39 -7.95
CA HIS A 137 6.17 -2.50 -6.80
C HIS A 137 6.58 -1.11 -7.25
N GLY A 138 5.77 -0.10 -6.95
CA GLY A 138 6.12 1.29 -7.17
C GLY A 138 7.42 1.68 -6.45
N GLU A 139 7.88 2.88 -6.68
CA GLU A 139 9.14 3.36 -6.10
C GLU A 139 9.07 3.53 -4.59
N TYR A 140 7.86 3.73 -4.02
CA TYR A 140 7.69 4.16 -2.63
C TYR A 140 6.77 3.23 -1.84
N ASP A 141 7.13 2.99 -0.58
CA ASP A 141 6.29 2.32 0.40
C ASP A 141 4.98 3.12 0.60
N PRO A 142 3.81 2.52 0.31
CA PRO A 142 2.53 3.23 0.34
C PRO A 142 1.97 3.47 1.75
N HIS A 143 2.56 2.92 2.82
CA HIS A 143 2.04 3.02 4.20
C HIS A 143 2.28 4.39 4.86
N ILE A 144 2.18 5.45 4.05
CA ILE A 144 2.51 6.85 4.41
C ILE A 144 1.74 7.40 5.61
N TRP A 145 0.53 6.91 5.87
CA TRP A 145 -0.32 7.39 6.98
C TRP A 145 0.17 6.98 8.36
N LEU A 146 1.13 6.03 8.44
CA LEU A 146 1.72 5.58 9.70
C LEU A 146 2.76 6.56 10.27
N ASP A 147 3.19 7.56 9.50
CA ASP A 147 3.93 8.71 10.03
C ASP A 147 2.94 9.81 10.43
N PRO A 148 2.86 10.20 11.71
CA PRO A 148 1.99 11.29 12.16
C PRO A 148 2.26 12.62 11.47
N LEU A 149 3.47 12.87 11.00
CA LEU A 149 3.78 14.09 10.23
C LEU A 149 3.14 14.03 8.86
N ASN A 150 3.19 12.87 8.18
CA ASN A 150 2.44 12.64 6.96
C ASN A 150 0.93 12.73 7.19
N ALA A 151 0.42 12.15 8.27
CA ALA A 151 -1.00 12.25 8.62
C ALA A 151 -1.46 13.71 8.71
N LYS A 152 -0.64 14.60 9.27
CA LYS A 152 -0.94 16.05 9.31
C LYS A 152 -0.97 16.69 7.92
N VAL A 153 -0.10 16.26 6.99
CA VAL A 153 -0.13 16.72 5.59
C VAL A 153 -1.41 16.21 4.91
N ILE A 154 -1.74 14.93 5.09
CA ILE A 154 -2.96 14.30 4.56
C ILE A 154 -4.20 15.06 5.04
N VAL A 155 -4.32 15.35 6.33
CA VAL A 155 -5.42 16.14 6.91
C VAL A 155 -5.57 17.48 6.18
N LYS A 156 -4.48 18.20 5.97
CA LYS A 156 -4.51 19.50 5.26
C LYS A 156 -4.94 19.34 3.80
N LYS A 157 -4.47 18.30 3.09
CA LYS A 157 -4.84 18.05 1.70
C LYS A 157 -6.33 17.71 1.57
N ILE A 158 -6.85 16.83 2.44
CA ILE A 158 -8.28 16.48 2.49
C ILE A 158 -9.12 17.71 2.78
N THR A 159 -8.77 18.47 3.83
CA THR A 159 -9.49 19.69 4.20
C THR A 159 -9.57 20.69 3.04
N ASN A 160 -8.46 20.88 2.33
CA ASN A 160 -8.42 21.80 1.19
C ASN A 160 -9.34 21.36 0.05
N GLN A 161 -9.47 20.06 -0.21
CA GLN A 161 -10.39 19.55 -1.23
C GLN A 161 -11.86 19.70 -0.79
N LEU A 162 -12.18 19.33 0.46
CA LEU A 162 -13.53 19.49 1.02
C LEU A 162 -13.98 20.95 0.98
N VAL A 163 -13.12 21.89 1.36
CA VAL A 163 -13.42 23.34 1.30
C VAL A 163 -13.69 23.82 -0.13
N LYS A 164 -13.03 23.24 -1.13
CA LYS A 164 -13.24 23.60 -2.54
C LYS A 164 -14.56 23.09 -3.09
N ILE A 165 -14.92 21.84 -2.78
CA ILE A 165 -16.14 21.20 -3.31
C ILE A 165 -17.39 21.59 -2.52
N ASP A 166 -17.24 21.95 -1.24
CA ASP A 166 -18.33 22.34 -0.34
C ASP A 166 -17.91 23.58 0.47
N SER A 167 -17.95 24.72 -0.18
CA SER A 167 -17.57 25.99 0.43
C SER A 167 -18.52 26.46 1.54
N ALA A 168 -19.77 26.00 1.53
CA ALA A 168 -20.75 26.33 2.55
C ALA A 168 -20.35 25.83 3.93
N ASN A 169 -19.70 24.67 4.02
CA ASN A 169 -19.23 24.06 5.26
C ASN A 169 -17.74 24.31 5.55
N SER A 170 -17.12 25.24 4.82
CA SER A 170 -15.68 25.55 4.91
C SER A 170 -15.19 25.85 6.34
N SER A 171 -15.99 26.59 7.12
CA SER A 171 -15.64 26.94 8.51
C SER A 171 -15.57 25.71 9.41
N THR A 172 -16.51 24.78 9.27
CA THR A 172 -16.58 23.53 10.02
C THR A 172 -15.39 22.65 9.69
N TYR A 173 -15.11 22.40 8.41
CA TYR A 173 -13.94 21.61 7.97
C TYR A 173 -12.63 22.17 8.51
N LYS A 174 -12.43 23.49 8.45
CA LYS A 174 -11.21 24.15 8.97
C LYS A 174 -11.09 24.03 10.49
N SER A 175 -12.21 24.18 11.22
CA SER A 175 -12.23 24.03 12.66
C SER A 175 -11.88 22.61 13.09
N ASN A 176 -12.54 21.61 12.50
CA ASN A 176 -12.31 20.21 12.79
C ASN A 176 -10.86 19.80 12.42
N SER A 177 -10.39 20.22 11.26
CA SER A 177 -9.00 20.01 10.85
C SER A 177 -8.00 20.59 11.86
N LYS A 178 -8.23 21.81 12.37
CA LYS A 178 -7.35 22.42 13.38
C LYS A 178 -7.31 21.60 14.67
N ASN A 179 -8.45 21.07 15.11
CA ASN A 179 -8.50 20.22 16.30
C ASN A 179 -7.78 18.89 16.06
N LEU A 180 -8.05 18.21 14.92
CA LEU A 180 -7.39 16.98 14.55
C LEU A 180 -5.85 17.13 14.46
N LEU A 181 -5.36 18.26 13.95
CA LEU A 181 -3.92 18.54 13.92
C LEU A 181 -3.31 18.65 15.32
N LYS A 182 -4.03 19.21 16.30
CA LYS A 182 -3.60 19.26 17.70
C LYS A 182 -3.58 17.85 18.34
N ASP A 183 -4.60 17.03 18.02
CA ASP A 183 -4.69 15.67 18.52
C ASP A 183 -3.55 14.81 17.97
N LEU A 184 -3.19 14.96 16.68
CA LEU A 184 -2.03 14.31 16.08
C LEU A 184 -0.70 14.77 16.71
N ASP A 185 -0.58 16.05 17.08
CA ASP A 185 0.59 16.54 17.83
C ASP A 185 0.68 15.94 19.22
N ALA A 186 -0.45 15.83 19.92
CA ALA A 186 -0.51 15.18 21.24
C ALA A 186 -0.17 13.69 21.14
N LEU A 187 -0.76 12.97 20.17
CA LEU A 187 -0.45 11.56 19.89
C LEU A 187 1.04 11.37 19.63
N THR A 188 1.64 12.22 18.78
CA THR A 188 3.08 12.14 18.47
C THR A 188 3.94 12.28 19.72
N LYS A 189 3.58 13.20 20.63
CA LYS A 189 4.30 13.39 21.90
C LYS A 189 4.16 12.17 22.81
N THR A 190 2.95 11.60 22.91
CA THR A 190 2.69 10.40 23.71
C THR A 190 3.50 9.22 23.16
N ILE A 191 3.44 8.96 21.86
CA ILE A 191 4.22 7.89 21.23
C ILE A 191 5.72 8.05 21.55
N LYS A 192 6.29 9.24 21.35
CA LYS A 192 7.71 9.50 21.62
C LYS A 192 8.10 9.30 23.08
N LYS A 193 7.17 9.55 24.01
CA LYS A 193 7.40 9.38 25.45
C LYS A 193 7.36 7.90 25.84
N ASP A 194 6.38 7.17 25.32
CA ASP A 194 6.05 5.82 25.79
C ASP A 194 6.81 4.73 25.03
N LEU A 195 7.41 5.07 23.88
CA LEU A 195 8.19 4.12 23.08
C LEU A 195 9.49 3.74 23.77
N ASN A 196 9.64 2.43 24.03
CA ASN A 196 10.93 1.85 24.41
C ASN A 196 11.83 1.68 23.19
N LYS A 197 12.85 2.53 23.07
CA LYS A 197 13.79 2.52 21.92
C LYS A 197 14.60 1.23 21.80
N ASN A 198 14.63 0.40 22.83
CA ASN A 198 15.38 -0.87 22.86
C ASN A 198 14.46 -2.08 22.67
N ALA A 199 13.17 -1.88 22.45
CA ALA A 199 12.23 -2.99 22.24
C ALA A 199 12.42 -3.59 20.84
N SER A 200 12.63 -4.90 20.78
CA SER A 200 12.54 -5.67 19.53
C SER A 200 11.08 -6.06 19.28
N PHE A 201 10.65 -6.03 18.03
CA PHE A 201 9.31 -6.45 17.66
C PHE A 201 9.32 -7.19 16.31
N VAL A 202 8.32 -8.05 16.13
CA VAL A 202 8.07 -8.76 14.88
C VAL A 202 6.78 -8.21 14.28
N VAL A 203 6.76 -8.03 12.98
CA VAL A 203 5.60 -7.52 12.24
C VAL A 203 5.12 -8.54 11.23
N PHE A 204 3.83 -8.52 10.94
CA PHE A 204 3.19 -9.44 9.99
C PHE A 204 3.68 -9.21 8.54
N HIS A 205 3.90 -7.93 8.16
CA HIS A 205 4.49 -7.55 6.87
C HIS A 205 5.20 -6.19 7.02
N ASP A 206 6.00 -5.79 6.05
CA ASP A 206 6.81 -4.57 6.10
C ASP A 206 5.99 -3.29 5.84
N ALA A 207 5.02 -3.01 6.73
CA ALA A 207 4.19 -1.80 6.68
C ALA A 207 4.67 -0.68 7.61
N TYR A 208 5.56 -0.99 8.55
CA TYR A 208 5.84 -0.11 9.69
C TYR A 208 7.09 0.75 9.52
N GLN A 209 7.61 0.86 8.31
CA GLN A 209 8.79 1.66 8.00
C GLN A 209 8.61 3.13 8.42
N TYR A 210 7.43 3.72 8.15
CA TYR A 210 7.10 5.09 8.55
C TYR A 210 6.95 5.26 10.06
N LEU A 211 6.37 4.28 10.75
CA LEU A 211 6.24 4.33 12.20
C LEU A 211 7.62 4.27 12.88
N SER A 212 8.58 3.55 12.30
CA SER A 212 9.94 3.48 12.84
C SER A 212 10.65 4.83 12.88
N LEU A 213 10.26 5.80 12.06
CA LEU A 213 10.81 7.15 12.06
C LEU A 213 10.52 7.93 13.36
N ILE A 214 9.51 7.52 14.10
CA ILE A 214 9.19 8.14 15.40
C ILE A 214 10.19 7.69 16.47
N HIS A 215 10.78 6.51 16.30
CA HIS A 215 11.78 5.93 17.19
C HIS A 215 13.16 6.57 17.04
N ILE A 216 13.51 6.93 15.82
CA ILE A 216 14.82 7.42 15.45
C ILE A 216 14.85 8.96 15.49
#